data_712ddb53eecdbc611e32977b5efa13c9
#
_entry.id   712ddb53eecdbc611e32977b5efa13c9
#
_cell.length_a   1.000
_cell.length_b   1.000
_cell.length_c   1.000
_cell.angle_alpha   90.00
_cell.angle_beta   90.00
_cell.angle_gamma   90.00
#
_symmetry.space_group_name_H-M   'P 1'
#
loop_
_entity.id
_entity.type
_entity.pdbx_description
1 polymer ?
#
loop_
_entity_poly.entity_id
_entity_poly.type
_entity_poly.pdbx_seq_one_letter_code
_entity_poly.pdbx_strand_id
1 'polypeptide(L)'
;MDHRSSFDRRRFILATGSLAAALPLSRGGFAAEPAKPKELIVRVWGGEWKDAIDAGVSKGFTKATGIAIRYDETEDNELQPKLWAAAKQKRRPPVHVNWDTTTNATKSAIKGIGEDLSDLANLKGLLPVAKPMGFDKWPLVNVYSYVYVLAYRTEAFPNGAPKSWKVMLDPKFKGRIALYNDGIGFHPAAQVAGGGKVADIPKNMKAAWDFIARLKDQKPLLGEDPDFTNWFQKGEIDLACTIVTNARGAKKNGVKVAWTIPEEGAKMDTDALWIPKGSPANETYWAKQYVNYALSTEAQQIWCDGLGLPGVNPGIKPPADMVGDPAYPTTEQDFKRLLRVPNKIQVENEKEWFGRFKQIMQG
;
A
#
# COMPACT_ATOMS: atom_id res chain seq x y z
N MET A 1 -23.53 -49.29 -2.36
CA MET A 1 -23.47 -49.33 -0.88
C MET A 1 -23.13 -47.96 -0.39
N ASP A 2 -24.21 -47.31 0.07
CA ASP A 2 -24.17 -45.93 0.60
C ASP A 2 -23.54 -45.91 1.99
N HIS A 3 -22.64 -44.95 2.23
CA HIS A 3 -22.40 -44.44 3.57
C HIS A 3 -22.35 -42.92 3.58
N ARG A 4 -23.55 -42.35 3.70
CA ARG A 4 -23.73 -40.96 4.15
C ARG A 4 -23.54 -40.93 5.66
N SER A 5 -22.51 -40.22 6.17
CA SER A 5 -22.42 -39.86 7.58
C SER A 5 -23.01 -38.46 7.77
N SER A 6 -24.18 -38.45 8.41
CA SER A 6 -24.87 -37.25 8.87
C SER A 6 -24.17 -36.70 10.11
N PHE A 7 -23.72 -35.44 10.06
CA PHE A 7 -23.30 -34.69 11.26
C PHE A 7 -24.51 -34.24 12.04
N ASP A 8 -24.64 -34.84 13.21
CA ASP A 8 -25.74 -34.60 14.18
C ASP A 8 -25.52 -33.28 14.95
N ARG A 9 -26.43 -32.31 14.76
CA ARG A 9 -26.41 -30.95 15.32
C ARG A 9 -27.01 -30.85 16.73
N ARG A 10 -27.04 -31.95 17.54
CA ARG A 10 -27.80 -31.99 18.80
C ARG A 10 -26.98 -32.37 20.04
N ARG A 11 -25.74 -32.00 20.17
CA ARG A 11 -25.00 -32.28 21.44
C ARG A 11 -24.20 -31.07 21.93
N PHE A 12 -24.86 -29.95 22.16
CA PHE A 12 -24.23 -28.82 22.89
C PHE A 12 -25.27 -28.08 23.77
N ILE A 13 -26.09 -28.79 24.53
CA ILE A 13 -26.85 -28.21 25.65
C ILE A 13 -26.91 -29.33 26.70
N LEU A 14 -26.26 -29.09 27.83
CA LEU A 14 -26.55 -29.56 29.19
C LEU A 14 -25.24 -29.79 29.99
N ALA A 15 -24.79 -28.76 30.67
CA ALA A 15 -24.08 -28.86 31.94
C ALA A 15 -24.29 -27.54 32.70
N THR A 16 -25.49 -27.37 33.26
CA THR A 16 -25.76 -26.40 34.31
C THR A 16 -25.50 -27.09 35.66
N GLY A 17 -24.40 -26.71 36.29
CA GLY A 17 -24.13 -27.04 37.71
C GLY A 17 -23.99 -25.73 38.48
N SER A 18 -24.98 -25.45 39.31
CA SER A 18 -25.10 -24.28 40.17
C SER A 18 -24.00 -24.24 41.24
N LEU A 19 -23.24 -23.17 41.34
CA LEU A 19 -22.67 -22.70 42.62
C LEU A 19 -22.82 -21.18 42.67
N ALA A 20 -23.81 -20.74 43.43
CA ALA A 20 -24.01 -19.34 43.79
C ALA A 20 -22.95 -18.94 44.83
N ALA A 21 -21.89 -18.27 44.39
CA ALA A 21 -21.02 -17.45 45.23
C ALA A 21 -21.27 -15.97 44.84
N ALA A 22 -21.96 -15.27 45.74
CA ALA A 22 -22.16 -13.84 45.60
C ALA A 22 -20.82 -13.10 45.78
N LEU A 23 -20.17 -12.79 44.68
CA LEU A 23 -19.10 -11.81 44.65
C LEU A 23 -19.69 -10.40 44.37
N PRO A 24 -19.19 -9.34 45.01
CA PRO A 24 -19.71 -8.01 44.77
C PRO A 24 -19.41 -7.62 43.32
N LEU A 25 -20.45 -7.44 42.53
CA LEU A 25 -20.39 -6.85 41.20
C LEU A 25 -19.84 -5.44 41.32
N SER A 26 -18.51 -5.28 41.17
CA SER A 26 -17.95 -3.99 40.80
C SER A 26 -18.55 -3.65 39.43
N ARG A 27 -19.48 -2.70 39.42
CA ARG A 27 -19.98 -2.06 38.20
C ARG A 27 -18.85 -1.30 37.57
N GLY A 28 -17.91 -1.98 36.92
CA GLY A 28 -17.12 -1.44 35.85
C GLY A 28 -18.09 -1.16 34.70
N GLY A 29 -18.51 0.11 34.56
CA GLY A 29 -19.38 0.49 33.47
C GLY A 29 -18.67 0.20 32.16
N PHE A 30 -19.10 -0.81 31.43
CA PHE A 30 -18.84 -0.90 30.00
C PHE A 30 -19.51 0.33 29.39
N ALA A 31 -18.71 1.30 28.92
CA ALA A 31 -19.27 2.40 28.17
C ALA A 31 -20.05 1.79 26.99
N ALA A 32 -21.34 2.07 26.93
CA ALA A 32 -22.18 1.58 25.83
C ALA A 32 -21.58 2.04 24.51
N GLU A 33 -21.58 1.18 23.50
CA GLU A 33 -21.13 1.56 22.16
C GLU A 33 -21.89 2.82 21.73
N PRO A 34 -21.19 3.81 21.10
CA PRO A 34 -21.85 4.98 20.59
C PRO A 34 -22.91 4.66 19.54
N ALA A 35 -23.93 5.53 19.42
CA ALA A 35 -24.99 5.37 18.44
C ALA A 35 -24.41 5.16 17.04
N LYS A 36 -24.90 4.12 16.34
CA LYS A 36 -24.44 3.76 15.01
C LYS A 36 -24.93 4.81 13.99
N PRO A 37 -24.06 5.33 13.11
CA PRO A 37 -24.48 6.14 11.99
C PRO A 37 -25.24 5.25 10.98
N LYS A 38 -26.11 5.87 10.18
CA LYS A 38 -26.81 5.15 9.10
C LYS A 38 -25.83 4.60 8.06
N GLU A 39 -24.79 5.38 7.74
CA GLU A 39 -23.75 5.03 6.77
C GLU A 39 -22.39 5.63 7.18
N LEU A 40 -21.31 5.03 6.68
CA LEU A 40 -19.99 5.65 6.59
C LEU A 40 -19.65 5.93 5.13
N ILE A 41 -19.07 7.10 4.87
CA ILE A 41 -18.54 7.45 3.56
C ILE A 41 -17.07 7.07 3.54
N VAL A 42 -16.70 6.16 2.66
CA VAL A 42 -15.33 5.64 2.52
C VAL A 42 -14.80 5.98 1.15
N ARG A 43 -13.71 6.75 1.09
CA ARG A 43 -13.05 7.03 -0.16
C ARG A 43 -12.20 5.83 -0.57
N VAL A 44 -12.28 5.46 -1.83
CA VAL A 44 -11.48 4.40 -2.47
C VAL A 44 -11.15 4.80 -3.91
N TRP A 45 -10.13 4.15 -4.50
CA TRP A 45 -9.97 4.18 -5.95
C TRP A 45 -11.03 3.30 -6.60
N GLY A 46 -11.45 3.65 -7.83
CA GLY A 46 -12.44 2.88 -8.57
C GLY A 46 -11.93 1.52 -9.07
N GLY A 47 -12.80 0.81 -9.82
CA GLY A 47 -12.45 -0.45 -10.46
C GLY A 47 -12.11 -1.56 -9.49
N GLU A 48 -11.07 -2.33 -9.82
CA GLU A 48 -10.64 -3.51 -9.04
C GLU A 48 -10.28 -3.20 -7.58
N TRP A 49 -9.80 -1.99 -7.29
CA TRP A 49 -9.51 -1.55 -5.93
C TRP A 49 -10.78 -1.50 -5.08
N LYS A 50 -11.81 -0.83 -5.59
CA LYS A 50 -13.11 -0.78 -4.92
C LYS A 50 -13.68 -2.18 -4.72
N ASP A 51 -13.63 -3.01 -5.75
CA ASP A 51 -14.20 -4.36 -5.71
C ASP A 51 -13.49 -5.24 -4.66
N ALA A 52 -12.16 -5.16 -4.57
CA ALA A 52 -11.38 -5.90 -3.58
C ALA A 52 -11.63 -5.39 -2.15
N ILE A 53 -11.70 -4.08 -1.94
CA ILE A 53 -12.00 -3.47 -0.63
C ILE A 53 -13.44 -3.78 -0.21
N ASP A 54 -14.39 -3.74 -1.15
CA ASP A 54 -15.79 -4.10 -0.89
C ASP A 54 -15.90 -5.55 -0.42
N ALA A 55 -15.26 -6.47 -1.15
CA ALA A 55 -15.26 -7.89 -0.83
C ALA A 55 -14.58 -8.19 0.52
N GLY A 56 -13.41 -7.61 0.76
CA GLY A 56 -12.59 -7.92 1.94
C GLY A 56 -13.00 -7.17 3.20
N VAL A 57 -13.44 -5.93 3.07
CA VAL A 57 -13.69 -5.06 4.23
C VAL A 57 -15.16 -4.69 4.37
N SER A 58 -15.73 -4.00 3.39
CA SER A 58 -17.00 -3.30 3.58
C SER A 58 -18.19 -4.23 3.75
N LYS A 59 -18.28 -5.32 2.99
CA LYS A 59 -19.33 -6.34 3.15
C LYS A 59 -19.29 -7.00 4.52
N GLY A 60 -18.10 -7.39 4.97
CA GLY A 60 -17.89 -8.01 6.29
C GLY A 60 -18.24 -7.04 7.41
N PHE A 61 -17.75 -5.82 7.34
CA PHE A 61 -18.05 -4.75 8.30
C PHE A 61 -19.55 -4.45 8.38
N THR A 62 -20.22 -4.27 7.23
CA THR A 62 -21.66 -4.03 7.17
C THR A 62 -22.44 -5.20 7.76
N LYS A 63 -22.05 -6.43 7.46
CA LYS A 63 -22.69 -7.64 8.03
C LYS A 63 -22.53 -7.70 9.56
N ALA A 64 -21.36 -7.30 10.08
CA ALA A 64 -21.09 -7.33 11.52
C ALA A 64 -21.78 -6.20 12.28
N THR A 65 -21.91 -5.01 11.68
CA THR A 65 -22.35 -3.80 12.38
C THR A 65 -23.74 -3.31 11.99
N GLY A 66 -24.22 -3.65 10.81
CA GLY A 66 -25.43 -3.07 10.21
C GLY A 66 -25.24 -1.67 9.60
N ILE A 67 -24.02 -1.12 9.64
CA ILE A 67 -23.72 0.21 9.09
C ILE A 67 -23.45 0.07 7.59
N ALA A 68 -24.17 0.83 6.76
CA ALA A 68 -23.96 0.85 5.32
C ALA A 68 -22.63 1.56 4.96
N ILE A 69 -21.96 1.12 3.90
CA ILE A 69 -20.81 1.81 3.32
C ILE A 69 -21.23 2.47 2.02
N ARG A 70 -20.99 3.78 1.93
CA ARG A 70 -21.12 4.53 0.69
C ARG A 70 -19.73 4.94 0.22
N TYR A 71 -19.40 4.60 -1.02
CA TYR A 71 -18.10 4.94 -1.60
C TYR A 71 -18.08 6.36 -2.16
N ASP A 72 -16.91 6.97 -2.01
CA ASP A 72 -16.49 8.20 -2.69
C ASP A 72 -15.29 7.84 -3.55
N GLU A 73 -15.41 7.95 -4.86
CA GLU A 73 -14.37 7.62 -5.83
C GLU A 73 -13.69 8.90 -6.39
N THR A 74 -13.79 10.00 -5.63
CA THR A 74 -13.10 11.26 -6.00
C THR A 74 -11.59 11.04 -6.05
N GLU A 75 -10.96 11.51 -7.11
CA GLU A 75 -9.52 11.43 -7.29
C GLU A 75 -8.74 12.16 -6.18
N ASP A 76 -7.54 11.69 -5.87
CA ASP A 76 -6.71 12.19 -4.77
C ASP A 76 -6.45 13.69 -4.87
N ASN A 77 -6.12 14.18 -6.08
CA ASN A 77 -5.83 15.58 -6.35
C ASN A 77 -7.04 16.52 -6.15
N GLU A 78 -8.25 16.00 -6.26
CA GLU A 78 -9.48 16.74 -6.03
C GLU A 78 -9.98 16.64 -4.58
N LEU A 79 -9.85 15.47 -3.96
CA LEU A 79 -10.33 15.25 -2.58
C LEU A 79 -9.42 15.91 -1.56
N GLN A 80 -8.11 15.81 -1.71
CA GLN A 80 -7.15 16.31 -0.71
C GLN A 80 -7.32 17.81 -0.41
N PRO A 81 -7.47 18.72 -1.39
CA PRO A 81 -7.77 20.12 -1.11
C PRO A 81 -9.10 20.33 -0.35
N LYS A 82 -10.13 19.52 -0.65
CA LYS A 82 -11.43 19.58 0.05
C LYS A 82 -11.28 19.21 1.53
N LEU A 83 -10.50 18.15 1.83
CA LEU A 83 -10.19 17.74 3.20
C LEU A 83 -9.43 18.82 3.97
N TRP A 84 -8.43 19.43 3.35
CA TRP A 84 -7.66 20.51 3.98
C TRP A 84 -8.51 21.77 4.22
N ALA A 85 -9.39 22.12 3.26
CA ALA A 85 -10.32 23.23 3.40
C ALA A 85 -11.35 22.96 4.52
N ALA A 86 -11.91 21.77 4.61
CA ALA A 86 -12.83 21.38 5.67
C ALA A 86 -12.16 21.51 7.05
N ALA A 87 -10.95 20.97 7.21
CA ALA A 87 -10.18 21.06 8.45
C ALA A 87 -9.88 22.52 8.84
N LYS A 88 -9.40 23.35 7.89
CA LYS A 88 -9.13 24.78 8.12
C LYS A 88 -10.37 25.55 8.56
N GLN A 89 -11.53 25.22 8.01
CA GLN A 89 -12.81 25.86 8.30
C GLN A 89 -13.55 25.22 9.47
N LYS A 90 -12.96 24.22 10.12
CA LYS A 90 -13.59 23.43 11.20
C LYS A 90 -14.96 22.85 10.80
N ARG A 91 -15.08 22.43 9.54
CA ARG A 91 -16.27 21.77 8.99
C ARG A 91 -16.08 20.26 8.99
N ARG A 92 -17.21 19.55 8.95
CA ARG A 92 -17.23 18.11 8.72
C ARG A 92 -16.52 17.76 7.42
N PRO A 93 -15.62 16.75 7.42
CA PRO A 93 -14.98 16.29 6.21
C PRO A 93 -15.99 15.59 5.28
N PRO A 94 -15.75 15.58 3.96
CA PRO A 94 -16.63 14.91 2.99
C PRO A 94 -16.64 13.39 3.12
N VAL A 95 -15.61 12.80 3.70
CA VAL A 95 -15.47 11.35 3.91
C VAL A 95 -15.11 11.05 5.36
N HIS A 96 -15.51 9.86 5.84
CA HIS A 96 -15.18 9.38 7.20
C HIS A 96 -13.87 8.61 7.23
N VAL A 97 -13.57 7.84 6.18
CA VAL A 97 -12.35 7.05 6.03
C VAL A 97 -11.78 7.29 4.64
N ASN A 98 -10.47 7.42 4.55
CA ASN A 98 -9.77 7.61 3.29
C ASN A 98 -8.74 6.49 3.07
N TRP A 99 -8.92 5.68 2.01
CA TRP A 99 -7.86 4.89 1.41
C TRP A 99 -7.05 5.82 0.53
N ASP A 100 -5.75 5.91 0.75
CA ASP A 100 -4.91 6.95 0.18
C ASP A 100 -3.49 6.43 -0.04
N THR A 101 -2.74 7.04 -0.94
CA THR A 101 -1.31 6.80 -0.97
C THR A 101 -0.70 7.27 0.36
N THR A 102 0.28 6.52 0.89
CA THR A 102 0.93 6.94 2.14
C THR A 102 1.55 8.33 2.02
N THR A 103 1.98 8.72 0.82
CA THR A 103 2.50 10.07 0.54
C THR A 103 1.43 11.14 0.79
N ASN A 104 0.24 11.01 0.23
CA ASN A 104 -0.85 11.97 0.43
C ASN A 104 -1.40 11.95 1.86
N ALA A 105 -1.57 10.76 2.44
CA ALA A 105 -1.93 10.60 3.85
C ALA A 105 -0.90 11.29 4.77
N THR A 106 0.40 11.20 4.44
CA THR A 106 1.48 11.87 5.18
C THR A 106 1.38 13.40 5.06
N LYS A 107 1.06 13.95 3.88
CA LYS A 107 0.80 15.41 3.72
C LYS A 107 -0.31 15.88 4.67
N SER A 108 -1.38 15.08 4.79
CA SER A 108 -2.50 15.36 5.68
C SER A 108 -2.12 15.19 7.17
N ALA A 109 -1.33 14.16 7.49
CA ALA A 109 -0.81 13.92 8.83
C ALA A 109 0.10 15.05 9.35
N ILE A 110 1.00 15.58 8.50
CA ILE A 110 1.85 16.74 8.82
C ILE A 110 1.00 17.98 9.15
N LYS A 111 -0.14 18.15 8.49
CA LYS A 111 -1.10 19.23 8.79
C LYS A 111 -1.92 18.97 10.06
N GLY A 112 -1.75 17.82 10.72
CA GLY A 112 -2.46 17.46 11.94
C GLY A 112 -3.95 17.18 11.77
N ILE A 113 -4.42 16.87 10.56
CA ILE A 113 -5.84 16.67 10.25
C ILE A 113 -6.30 15.22 10.29
N GLY A 114 -5.41 14.27 10.55
CA GLY A 114 -5.73 12.86 10.79
C GLY A 114 -6.06 12.59 12.26
N GLU A 115 -7.05 11.72 12.50
CA GLU A 115 -7.32 11.16 13.83
C GLU A 115 -6.17 10.27 14.30
N ASP A 116 -5.95 10.19 15.60
CA ASP A 116 -5.01 9.25 16.19
C ASP A 116 -5.64 7.85 16.24
N LEU A 117 -5.01 6.90 15.59
CA LEU A 117 -5.44 5.51 15.50
C LEU A 117 -4.73 4.59 16.51
N SER A 118 -3.94 5.14 17.43
CA SER A 118 -3.11 4.37 18.39
C SER A 118 -3.90 3.43 19.29
N ASP A 119 -5.21 3.63 19.43
CA ASP A 119 -6.13 2.86 20.24
C ASP A 119 -6.74 1.63 19.53
N LEU A 120 -6.45 1.44 18.24
CA LEU A 120 -6.98 0.30 17.48
C LEU A 120 -6.37 -1.03 17.96
N ALA A 121 -7.23 -1.99 18.25
CA ALA A 121 -6.81 -3.29 18.77
C ALA A 121 -5.94 -4.08 17.79
N ASN A 122 -6.29 -4.04 16.50
CA ASN A 122 -5.62 -4.80 15.44
C ASN A 122 -4.28 -4.18 14.98
N LEU A 123 -3.82 -3.07 15.57
CA LEU A 123 -2.44 -2.61 15.37
C LEU A 123 -1.41 -3.54 16.03
N LYS A 124 -1.83 -4.28 17.07
CA LYS A 124 -0.96 -5.22 17.77
C LYS A 124 -0.67 -6.41 16.87
N GLY A 125 0.62 -6.70 16.68
CA GLY A 125 1.05 -7.85 15.90
C GLY A 125 1.13 -7.61 14.38
N LEU A 126 0.83 -6.40 13.88
CA LEU A 126 1.12 -6.06 12.49
C LEU A 126 2.63 -6.01 12.24
N LEU A 127 3.00 -6.24 10.99
CA LEU A 127 4.38 -6.04 10.53
C LEU A 127 4.82 -4.58 10.76
N PRO A 128 6.09 -4.32 11.08
CA PRO A 128 6.59 -2.97 11.36
C PRO A 128 6.31 -1.95 10.25
N VAL A 129 6.13 -2.43 9.01
CA VAL A 129 5.77 -1.59 7.85
C VAL A 129 4.41 -0.91 7.99
N ALA A 130 3.51 -1.44 8.81
CA ALA A 130 2.20 -0.83 9.10
C ALA A 130 2.33 0.55 9.74
N LYS A 131 3.38 0.77 10.55
CA LYS A 131 3.61 2.06 11.21
C LYS A 131 4.24 3.06 10.24
N PRO A 132 3.62 4.25 10.05
CA PRO A 132 4.21 5.28 9.20
C PRO A 132 5.52 5.79 9.81
N MET A 133 6.55 5.90 8.96
CA MET A 133 7.87 6.37 9.39
C MET A 133 7.86 7.87 9.72
N GLY A 134 8.48 8.26 10.83
CA GLY A 134 8.62 9.66 11.24
C GLY A 134 7.44 10.21 12.05
N PHE A 135 6.57 9.33 12.58
CA PHE A 135 5.48 9.70 13.49
C PHE A 135 5.54 8.88 14.79
N ASP A 136 5.38 9.56 15.92
CA ASP A 136 5.28 8.91 17.24
C ASP A 136 3.93 8.22 17.42
N LYS A 137 2.86 8.90 16.97
CA LYS A 137 1.48 8.42 16.96
C LYS A 137 1.12 7.75 15.63
N TRP A 138 -0.14 7.33 15.50
CA TRP A 138 -0.69 6.71 14.31
C TRP A 138 -1.70 7.63 13.60
N PRO A 139 -1.27 8.72 12.94
CA PRO A 139 -2.20 9.60 12.20
C PRO A 139 -2.75 8.95 10.93
N LEU A 140 -2.19 7.82 10.55
CA LEU A 140 -2.55 6.91 9.47
C LEU A 140 -2.00 5.52 9.81
N VAL A 141 -2.43 4.49 9.11
CA VAL A 141 -1.88 3.14 9.15
C VAL A 141 -1.63 2.65 7.73
N ASN A 142 -0.41 2.20 7.43
CA ASN A 142 -0.13 1.55 6.16
C ASN A 142 -0.84 0.20 6.12
N VAL A 143 -1.43 -0.17 4.99
CA VAL A 143 -2.29 -1.36 4.88
C VAL A 143 -1.78 -2.41 3.91
N TYR A 144 -1.00 -2.01 2.93
CA TYR A 144 -0.26 -2.89 2.02
C TYR A 144 0.98 -2.18 1.49
N SER A 145 1.85 -2.95 0.89
CA SER A 145 3.06 -2.45 0.25
C SER A 145 3.15 -2.89 -1.20
N TYR A 146 3.93 -2.15 -1.98
CA TYR A 146 4.29 -2.49 -3.34
C TYR A 146 5.74 -2.13 -3.61
N VAL A 147 6.36 -2.88 -4.52
CA VAL A 147 7.79 -2.75 -4.81
C VAL A 147 7.98 -2.29 -6.25
N TYR A 148 8.84 -1.30 -6.43
CA TYR A 148 9.32 -0.86 -7.73
C TYR A 148 10.44 -1.78 -8.21
N VAL A 149 10.07 -2.81 -8.93
CA VAL A 149 10.98 -3.85 -9.39
C VAL A 149 11.74 -3.47 -10.65
N LEU A 150 12.86 -4.14 -10.90
CA LEU A 150 13.46 -4.21 -12.23
C LEU A 150 12.72 -5.27 -13.04
N ALA A 151 11.73 -4.83 -13.81
CA ALA A 151 11.00 -5.69 -14.75
C ALA A 151 11.78 -5.83 -16.06
N TYR A 152 11.75 -7.04 -16.66
CA TYR A 152 12.52 -7.33 -17.88
C TYR A 152 11.84 -8.37 -18.76
N ARG A 153 11.99 -8.26 -20.07
CA ARG A 153 11.60 -9.34 -21.01
C ARG A 153 12.57 -10.49 -20.88
N THR A 154 12.06 -11.70 -20.66
CA THR A 154 12.91 -12.87 -20.44
C THR A 154 13.75 -13.25 -21.67
N GLU A 155 13.25 -12.92 -22.87
CA GLU A 155 13.95 -13.13 -24.14
C GLU A 155 15.23 -12.27 -24.28
N ALA A 156 15.24 -11.09 -23.65
CA ALA A 156 16.42 -10.21 -23.62
C ALA A 156 17.51 -10.69 -22.62
N PHE A 157 17.15 -11.66 -21.75
CA PHE A 157 18.01 -12.17 -20.67
C PHE A 157 18.04 -13.70 -20.64
N PRO A 158 18.51 -14.38 -21.70
CA PRO A 158 18.50 -15.85 -21.79
C PRO A 158 19.38 -16.52 -20.72
N ASN A 159 20.37 -15.80 -20.18
CA ASN A 159 21.30 -16.31 -19.17
C ASN A 159 20.87 -16.03 -17.71
N GLY A 160 19.63 -15.59 -17.51
CA GLY A 160 19.08 -15.32 -16.18
C GLY A 160 18.78 -13.84 -15.93
N ALA A 161 18.15 -13.57 -14.78
CA ALA A 161 17.69 -12.23 -14.40
C ALA A 161 18.84 -11.22 -14.27
N PRO A 162 18.63 -9.96 -14.65
CA PRO A 162 19.59 -8.89 -14.39
C PRO A 162 19.78 -8.67 -12.87
N LYS A 163 21.03 -8.56 -12.42
CA LYS A 163 21.39 -8.49 -10.99
C LYS A 163 21.51 -7.07 -10.46
N SER A 164 21.63 -6.07 -11.33
CA SER A 164 21.94 -4.70 -10.96
C SER A 164 21.15 -3.72 -11.81
N TRP A 165 20.73 -2.59 -11.22
CA TRP A 165 20.14 -1.46 -11.94
C TRP A 165 21.07 -0.87 -13.00
N LYS A 166 22.39 -1.11 -12.89
CA LYS A 166 23.38 -0.65 -13.89
C LYS A 166 23.14 -1.25 -15.27
N VAL A 167 22.39 -2.35 -15.39
CA VAL A 167 21.97 -2.92 -16.69
C VAL A 167 21.22 -1.91 -17.54
N MET A 168 20.51 -0.95 -16.93
CA MET A 168 19.82 0.12 -17.65
C MET A 168 20.79 1.09 -18.35
N LEU A 169 22.08 1.06 -18.04
CA LEU A 169 23.10 1.85 -18.71
C LEU A 169 23.76 1.12 -19.88
N ASP A 170 23.41 -0.14 -20.13
CA ASP A 170 23.95 -0.90 -21.27
C ASP A 170 23.38 -0.36 -22.59
N PRO A 171 24.23 0.10 -23.54
CA PRO A 171 23.81 0.68 -24.81
C PRO A 171 22.88 -0.21 -25.65
N LYS A 172 22.90 -1.53 -25.45
CA LYS A 172 22.00 -2.45 -26.16
C LYS A 172 20.52 -2.24 -25.87
N PHE A 173 20.19 -1.60 -24.74
CA PHE A 173 18.81 -1.28 -24.35
C PHE A 173 18.40 0.15 -24.67
N LYS A 174 19.18 0.89 -25.43
CA LYS A 174 18.85 2.26 -25.81
C LYS A 174 17.49 2.37 -26.50
N GLY A 175 16.60 3.21 -25.96
CA GLY A 175 15.22 3.36 -26.42
C GLY A 175 14.29 2.20 -26.06
N ARG A 176 14.74 1.28 -25.19
CA ARG A 176 13.97 0.10 -24.77
C ARG A 176 13.85 -0.01 -23.25
N ILE A 177 13.97 1.10 -22.57
CA ILE A 177 13.87 1.24 -21.11
C ILE A 177 12.67 2.11 -20.79
N ALA A 178 11.95 1.82 -19.71
CA ALA A 178 10.88 2.69 -19.22
C ALA A 178 11.04 3.03 -17.74
N LEU A 179 10.66 4.27 -17.42
CA LEU A 179 10.58 4.83 -16.05
C LEU A 179 9.27 5.62 -15.91
N TYR A 180 8.86 5.88 -14.66
CA TYR A 180 7.81 6.86 -14.41
C TYR A 180 8.23 8.27 -14.84
N ASN A 181 7.27 9.06 -15.31
CA ASN A 181 7.49 10.38 -15.88
C ASN A 181 8.07 11.43 -14.91
N ASP A 182 7.99 11.15 -13.61
CA ASP A 182 8.52 11.96 -12.51
C ASP A 182 9.68 11.30 -11.77
N GLY A 183 10.06 10.07 -12.19
CA GLY A 183 11.12 9.27 -11.57
C GLY A 183 10.76 8.62 -10.26
N ILE A 184 9.46 8.64 -9.85
CA ILE A 184 9.01 7.95 -8.64
C ILE A 184 9.42 6.48 -8.66
N GLY A 185 9.82 5.96 -7.52
CA GLY A 185 10.30 4.57 -7.41
C GLY A 185 11.78 4.40 -7.73
N PHE A 186 12.38 5.25 -8.56
CA PHE A 186 13.74 5.05 -9.03
C PHE A 186 14.82 5.81 -8.22
N HIS A 187 14.50 6.95 -7.60
CA HIS A 187 15.50 7.79 -6.90
C HIS A 187 16.36 7.04 -5.87
N PRO A 188 15.80 6.22 -4.93
CA PRO A 188 16.63 5.49 -3.98
C PRO A 188 17.46 4.39 -4.64
N ALA A 189 16.91 3.73 -5.66
CA ALA A 189 17.62 2.71 -6.43
C ALA A 189 18.81 3.32 -7.19
N ALA A 190 18.59 4.46 -7.86
CA ALA A 190 19.64 5.22 -8.55
C ALA A 190 20.72 5.72 -7.58
N GLN A 191 20.34 6.12 -6.35
CA GLN A 191 21.32 6.53 -5.32
C GLN A 191 22.29 5.39 -5.00
N VAL A 192 21.78 4.19 -4.75
CA VAL A 192 22.62 3.04 -4.41
C VAL A 192 23.39 2.53 -5.62
N ALA A 193 22.76 2.44 -6.80
CA ALA A 193 23.41 2.02 -8.03
C ALA A 193 24.52 3.00 -8.47
N GLY A 194 24.38 4.28 -8.14
CA GLY A 194 25.39 5.31 -8.35
C GLY A 194 26.55 5.29 -7.32
N GLY A 195 26.48 4.41 -6.29
CA GLY A 195 27.50 4.27 -5.25
C GLY A 195 27.24 5.07 -3.96
N GLY A 196 26.07 5.70 -3.82
CA GLY A 196 25.63 6.36 -2.59
C GLY A 196 24.89 5.39 -1.64
N LYS A 197 24.33 5.94 -0.56
CA LYS A 197 23.54 5.19 0.43
C LYS A 197 22.15 5.80 0.57
N VAL A 198 21.13 4.98 0.88
CA VAL A 198 19.77 5.48 1.18
C VAL A 198 19.78 6.43 2.38
N ALA A 199 20.63 6.17 3.37
CA ALA A 199 20.77 7.02 4.54
C ALA A 199 21.26 8.46 4.24
N ASP A 200 21.85 8.69 3.07
CA ASP A 200 22.29 10.01 2.64
C ASP A 200 21.12 10.86 2.13
N ILE A 201 19.97 10.27 1.83
CA ILE A 201 18.78 10.95 1.34
C ILE A 201 18.11 11.72 2.51
N PRO A 202 17.73 12.99 2.36
CA PRO A 202 17.82 13.83 1.15
C PRO A 202 19.12 14.66 1.05
N LYS A 203 20.00 14.60 2.06
CA LYS A 203 21.13 15.53 2.22
C LYS A 203 22.17 15.45 1.09
N ASN A 204 22.39 14.26 0.54
CA ASN A 204 23.32 14.03 -0.54
C ASN A 204 22.78 13.00 -1.54
N MET A 205 22.14 13.47 -2.57
CA MET A 205 21.61 12.68 -3.69
C MET A 205 22.45 12.77 -4.97
N LYS A 206 23.72 13.22 -4.85
CA LYS A 206 24.58 13.37 -6.03
C LYS A 206 24.71 12.08 -6.83
N ALA A 207 24.87 10.94 -6.15
CA ALA A 207 25.00 9.63 -6.80
C ALA A 207 23.75 9.27 -7.61
N ALA A 208 22.54 9.58 -7.10
CA ALA A 208 21.29 9.38 -7.82
C ALA A 208 21.23 10.24 -9.08
N TRP A 209 21.52 11.53 -8.96
CA TRP A 209 21.42 12.45 -10.07
C TRP A 209 22.44 12.17 -11.17
N ASP A 210 23.67 11.81 -10.80
CA ASP A 210 24.71 11.40 -11.76
C ASP A 210 24.30 10.10 -12.50
N PHE A 211 23.69 9.13 -11.79
CA PHE A 211 23.19 7.91 -12.42
C PHE A 211 22.05 8.21 -13.40
N ILE A 212 21.07 9.03 -12.99
CA ILE A 212 19.93 9.43 -13.82
C ILE A 212 20.39 10.23 -15.03
N ALA A 213 21.39 11.10 -14.88
CA ALA A 213 21.95 11.86 -16.00
C ALA A 213 22.57 10.94 -17.07
N ARG A 214 23.27 9.88 -16.66
CA ARG A 214 23.79 8.85 -17.58
C ARG A 214 22.67 8.04 -18.24
N LEU A 215 21.58 7.79 -17.49
CA LEU A 215 20.45 7.02 -18.00
C LEU A 215 19.68 7.80 -19.10
N LYS A 216 19.70 9.13 -19.08
CA LYS A 216 19.15 9.96 -20.17
C LYS A 216 19.68 9.56 -21.54
N ASP A 217 20.97 9.22 -21.65
CA ASP A 217 21.62 8.83 -22.92
C ASP A 217 21.02 7.55 -23.50
N GLN A 218 20.36 6.74 -22.66
CA GLN A 218 19.62 5.55 -23.07
C GLN A 218 18.24 5.89 -23.67
N LYS A 219 17.80 7.15 -23.65
CA LYS A 219 16.49 7.61 -24.16
C LYS A 219 15.31 6.78 -23.61
N PRO A 220 15.14 6.69 -22.28
CA PRO A 220 14.04 5.91 -21.71
C PRO A 220 12.69 6.50 -22.09
N LEU A 221 11.67 5.63 -22.25
CA LEU A 221 10.28 6.03 -22.30
C LEU A 221 9.84 6.45 -20.90
N LEU A 222 9.05 7.51 -20.82
CA LEU A 222 8.53 8.07 -19.57
C LEU A 222 7.00 8.03 -19.59
N GLY A 223 6.37 7.41 -18.60
CA GLY A 223 4.91 7.26 -18.55
C GLY A 223 4.35 6.94 -17.17
N GLU A 224 3.12 6.49 -17.16
CA GLU A 224 2.32 6.12 -15.99
C GLU A 224 2.01 4.61 -15.99
N ASP A 225 1.35 4.12 -14.93
CA ASP A 225 1.09 2.68 -14.75
C ASP A 225 0.53 1.95 -15.98
N PRO A 226 -0.51 2.45 -16.68
CA PRO A 226 -1.04 1.75 -17.85
C PRO A 226 -0.04 1.62 -19.00
N ASP A 227 0.91 2.56 -19.10
CA ASP A 227 1.87 2.58 -20.20
C ASP A 227 2.83 1.40 -20.13
N PHE A 228 3.30 1.04 -18.94
CA PHE A 228 4.25 -0.07 -18.77
C PHE A 228 3.70 -1.39 -19.28
N THR A 229 2.46 -1.72 -18.93
CA THR A 229 1.79 -2.93 -19.42
C THR A 229 1.67 -2.90 -20.95
N ASN A 230 1.25 -1.77 -21.52
CA ASN A 230 1.10 -1.59 -22.96
C ASN A 230 2.45 -1.70 -23.70
N TRP A 231 3.51 -1.06 -23.22
CA TRP A 231 4.84 -1.13 -23.84
C TRP A 231 5.43 -2.53 -23.81
N PHE A 232 5.26 -3.25 -22.71
CA PHE A 232 5.66 -4.66 -22.66
C PHE A 232 4.86 -5.51 -23.64
N GLN A 233 3.55 -5.31 -23.77
CA GLN A 233 2.70 -6.05 -24.71
C GLN A 233 3.11 -5.79 -26.17
N LYS A 234 3.39 -4.53 -26.50
CA LYS A 234 3.82 -4.15 -27.86
C LYS A 234 5.29 -4.47 -28.15
N GLY A 235 6.07 -4.90 -27.15
CA GLY A 235 7.50 -5.14 -27.32
C GLY A 235 8.34 -3.87 -27.50
N GLU A 236 7.86 -2.73 -27.05
CA GLU A 236 8.55 -1.45 -27.17
C GLU A 236 9.67 -1.30 -26.13
N ILE A 237 9.57 -1.99 -24.99
CA ILE A 237 10.58 -1.99 -23.93
C ILE A 237 11.07 -3.40 -23.59
N ASP A 238 12.31 -3.46 -23.10
CA ASP A 238 12.92 -4.69 -22.55
C ASP A 238 13.16 -4.59 -21.05
N LEU A 239 13.29 -3.38 -20.51
CA LEU A 239 13.56 -3.08 -19.11
C LEU A 239 12.63 -1.98 -18.59
N ALA A 240 12.21 -2.09 -17.34
CA ALA A 240 11.50 -1.02 -16.66
C ALA A 240 11.79 -0.98 -15.15
N CYS A 241 11.82 0.22 -14.58
CA CYS A 241 11.56 0.40 -13.16
C CYS A 241 10.08 0.71 -13.00
N THR A 242 9.32 -0.26 -12.52
CA THR A 242 7.86 -0.14 -12.37
C THR A 242 7.37 -0.92 -11.15
N ILE A 243 6.17 -0.63 -10.66
CA ILE A 243 5.56 -1.45 -9.60
C ILE A 243 5.32 -2.87 -10.09
N VAL A 244 5.45 -3.83 -9.18
CA VAL A 244 5.33 -5.26 -9.51
C VAL A 244 3.99 -5.62 -10.15
N THR A 245 2.91 -4.91 -9.83
CA THR A 245 1.57 -5.14 -10.39
C THR A 245 1.54 -4.93 -11.90
N ASN A 246 2.25 -3.93 -12.44
CA ASN A 246 2.33 -3.70 -13.90
C ASN A 246 3.04 -4.84 -14.62
N ALA A 247 4.17 -5.31 -14.08
CA ALA A 247 4.89 -6.46 -14.64
C ALA A 247 4.07 -7.75 -14.52
N ARG A 248 3.41 -7.96 -13.37
CA ARG A 248 2.52 -9.10 -13.14
C ARG A 248 1.31 -9.07 -14.08
N GLY A 249 0.71 -7.90 -14.30
CA GLY A 249 -0.38 -7.71 -15.25
C GLY A 249 0.03 -8.06 -16.68
N ALA A 250 1.19 -7.57 -17.14
CA ALA A 250 1.73 -7.93 -18.44
C ALA A 250 1.96 -9.45 -18.57
N LYS A 251 2.53 -10.09 -17.54
CA LYS A 251 2.74 -11.53 -17.50
C LYS A 251 1.42 -12.33 -17.58
N LYS A 252 0.39 -11.91 -16.85
CA LYS A 252 -0.95 -12.52 -16.91
C LYS A 252 -1.58 -12.41 -18.31
N ASN A 253 -1.26 -11.35 -19.04
CA ASN A 253 -1.67 -11.15 -20.43
C ASN A 253 -0.78 -11.89 -21.45
N GLY A 254 0.04 -12.85 -21.00
CA GLY A 254 0.85 -13.74 -21.86
C GLY A 254 2.18 -13.16 -22.31
N VAL A 255 2.57 -11.97 -21.83
CA VAL A 255 3.88 -11.41 -22.17
C VAL A 255 4.99 -12.15 -21.43
N LYS A 256 6.07 -12.47 -22.11
CA LYS A 256 7.26 -13.10 -21.53
C LYS A 256 8.07 -12.09 -20.71
N VAL A 257 7.52 -11.63 -19.62
CA VAL A 257 8.11 -10.69 -18.68
C VAL A 257 8.32 -11.34 -17.32
N ALA A 258 9.41 -10.99 -16.67
CA ALA A 258 9.74 -11.34 -15.29
C ALA A 258 10.27 -10.08 -14.59
N TRP A 259 10.51 -10.21 -13.29
CA TRP A 259 11.07 -9.13 -12.49
C TRP A 259 12.06 -9.65 -11.46
N THR A 260 12.87 -8.75 -10.94
CA THR A 260 13.84 -9.04 -9.89
C THR A 260 13.99 -7.83 -8.97
N ILE A 261 14.49 -8.08 -7.76
CA ILE A 261 15.04 -7.05 -6.89
C ILE A 261 16.57 -7.12 -7.06
N PRO A 262 17.20 -6.10 -7.69
CA PRO A 262 18.64 -6.05 -7.87
C PRO A 262 19.41 -6.09 -6.55
N GLU A 263 20.70 -6.36 -6.60
CA GLU A 263 21.58 -6.43 -5.43
C GLU A 263 21.63 -5.11 -4.64
N GLU A 264 21.47 -3.98 -5.31
CA GLU A 264 21.37 -2.66 -4.69
C GLU A 264 20.06 -2.45 -3.92
N GLY A 265 19.08 -3.35 -4.07
CA GLY A 265 17.73 -3.24 -3.53
C GLY A 265 16.75 -2.54 -4.49
N ALA A 266 15.50 -2.51 -4.11
CA ALA A 266 14.42 -1.85 -4.85
C ALA A 266 13.57 -1.01 -3.90
N LYS A 267 13.07 0.13 -4.36
CA LYS A 267 12.20 0.97 -3.54
C LYS A 267 10.90 0.26 -3.24
N MET A 268 10.45 0.37 -2.02
CA MET A 268 9.12 -0.04 -1.58
C MET A 268 8.35 1.19 -1.11
N ASP A 269 7.09 1.27 -1.52
CA ASP A 269 6.12 2.20 -0.97
C ASP A 269 4.91 1.45 -0.37
N THR A 270 4.02 2.19 0.24
CA THR A 270 2.82 1.70 0.91
C THR A 270 1.64 2.61 0.60
N ASP A 271 0.43 2.05 0.69
CA ASP A 271 -0.77 2.84 0.79
C ASP A 271 -1.37 2.71 2.19
N ALA A 272 -2.23 3.66 2.54
CA ALA A 272 -2.65 3.85 3.91
C ALA A 272 -4.15 4.05 4.06
N LEU A 273 -4.62 3.75 5.26
CA LEU A 273 -5.92 4.20 5.78
C LEU A 273 -5.72 5.32 6.79
N TRP A 274 -6.57 6.32 6.71
CA TRP A 274 -6.63 7.39 7.69
C TRP A 274 -8.03 7.97 7.81
N ILE A 275 -8.30 8.64 8.93
CA ILE A 275 -9.60 9.23 9.28
C ILE A 275 -9.43 10.72 9.37
N PRO A 276 -10.08 11.54 8.51
CA PRO A 276 -10.06 13.00 8.63
C PRO A 276 -10.76 13.46 9.91
N LYS A 277 -10.16 14.39 10.65
CA LYS A 277 -10.77 15.02 11.83
C LYS A 277 -11.97 15.88 11.45
N GLY A 278 -12.94 15.98 12.36
CA GLY A 278 -14.07 16.87 12.25
C GLY A 278 -15.43 16.22 12.11
N SER A 279 -15.49 14.88 12.05
CA SER A 279 -16.74 14.13 12.16
C SER A 279 -17.26 14.10 13.61
N PRO A 280 -18.57 13.92 13.84
CA PRO A 280 -19.12 13.66 15.18
C PRO A 280 -18.44 12.47 15.86
N ALA A 281 -18.35 12.48 17.18
CA ALA A 281 -17.62 11.48 17.95
C ALA A 281 -18.08 10.04 17.70
N ASN A 282 -19.39 9.83 17.53
CA ASN A 282 -19.94 8.51 17.23
C ASN A 282 -19.53 8.03 15.83
N GLU A 283 -19.48 8.91 14.84
CA GLU A 283 -19.05 8.57 13.48
C GLU A 283 -17.54 8.29 13.45
N THR A 284 -16.75 9.09 14.16
CA THR A 284 -15.30 8.85 14.32
C THR A 284 -15.04 7.50 14.98
N TYR A 285 -15.81 7.13 16.01
CA TYR A 285 -15.72 5.82 16.63
C TYR A 285 -15.95 4.69 15.61
N TRP A 286 -17.03 4.76 14.83
CA TRP A 286 -17.36 3.72 13.85
C TRP A 286 -16.43 3.72 12.64
N ALA A 287 -15.87 4.88 12.26
CA ALA A 287 -14.79 4.96 11.28
C ALA A 287 -13.53 4.24 11.78
N LYS A 288 -13.17 4.39 13.07
CA LYS A 288 -12.09 3.64 13.70
C LYS A 288 -12.37 2.14 13.72
N GLN A 289 -13.61 1.71 13.99
CA GLN A 289 -13.98 0.28 13.90
C GLN A 289 -13.86 -0.26 12.48
N TYR A 290 -14.19 0.54 11.46
CA TYR A 290 -13.97 0.16 10.06
C TYR A 290 -12.48 -0.04 9.76
N VAL A 291 -11.63 0.91 10.14
CA VAL A 291 -10.18 0.76 9.99
C VAL A 291 -9.65 -0.46 10.76
N ASN A 292 -10.10 -0.65 12.00
CA ASN A 292 -9.72 -1.80 12.80
C ASN A 292 -10.12 -3.13 12.14
N TYR A 293 -11.32 -3.21 11.55
CA TYR A 293 -11.77 -4.38 10.79
C TYR A 293 -10.89 -4.63 9.55
N ALA A 294 -10.56 -3.56 8.80
CA ALA A 294 -9.68 -3.65 7.64
C ALA A 294 -8.28 -4.19 7.97
N LEU A 295 -7.82 -4.06 9.21
CA LEU A 295 -6.54 -4.60 9.69
C LEU A 295 -6.62 -6.06 10.16
N SER A 296 -7.79 -6.68 10.19
CA SER A 296 -7.94 -8.10 10.55
C SER A 296 -7.32 -9.01 9.49
N THR A 297 -6.88 -10.20 9.90
CA THR A 297 -6.33 -11.21 8.98
C THR A 297 -7.34 -11.59 7.90
N GLU A 298 -8.61 -11.79 8.29
CA GLU A 298 -9.68 -12.18 7.36
C GLU A 298 -9.89 -11.11 6.27
N ALA A 299 -10.03 -9.84 6.68
CA ALA A 299 -10.25 -8.75 5.74
C ALA A 299 -9.05 -8.58 4.81
N GLN A 300 -7.83 -8.57 5.35
CA GLN A 300 -6.62 -8.41 4.55
C GLN A 300 -6.39 -9.58 3.59
N GLN A 301 -6.65 -10.81 4.00
CA GLN A 301 -6.49 -11.95 3.08
C GLN A 301 -7.34 -11.77 1.82
N ILE A 302 -8.62 -11.40 1.98
CA ILE A 302 -9.56 -11.28 0.85
C ILE A 302 -9.14 -10.17 -0.12
N TRP A 303 -8.87 -8.96 0.39
CA TRP A 303 -8.57 -7.85 -0.50
C TRP A 303 -7.13 -7.89 -1.04
N CYS A 304 -6.18 -8.44 -0.28
CA CYS A 304 -4.82 -8.67 -0.77
C CYS A 304 -4.78 -9.72 -1.89
N ASP A 305 -5.58 -10.80 -1.78
CA ASP A 305 -5.71 -11.79 -2.86
C ASP A 305 -6.29 -11.15 -4.13
N GLY A 306 -7.30 -10.30 -3.97
CA GLY A 306 -7.91 -9.55 -5.08
C GLY A 306 -6.89 -8.68 -5.82
N LEU A 307 -6.13 -7.88 -5.09
CA LEU A 307 -5.13 -6.96 -5.65
C LEU A 307 -3.79 -7.63 -5.97
N GLY A 308 -3.49 -8.76 -5.34
CA GLY A 308 -2.18 -9.41 -5.47
C GLY A 308 -1.05 -8.64 -4.78
N LEU A 309 -1.37 -7.90 -3.73
CA LEU A 309 -0.42 -7.08 -2.96
C LEU A 309 -0.24 -7.62 -1.53
N PRO A 310 0.98 -7.54 -0.97
CA PRO A 310 1.22 -7.97 0.40
C PRO A 310 0.61 -6.98 1.39
N GLY A 311 -0.25 -7.46 2.27
CA GLY A 311 -0.77 -6.68 3.39
C GLY A 311 0.24 -6.54 4.52
N VAL A 312 -0.21 -5.94 5.61
CA VAL A 312 0.64 -5.69 6.79
C VAL A 312 0.36 -6.64 7.95
N ASN A 313 -0.57 -7.56 7.79
CA ASN A 313 -0.86 -8.59 8.78
C ASN A 313 -0.03 -9.85 8.47
N PRO A 314 0.81 -10.35 9.41
CA PRO A 314 1.69 -11.49 9.15
C PRO A 314 0.95 -12.82 8.96
N GLY A 315 -0.36 -12.86 9.26
CA GLY A 315 -1.18 -14.07 9.07
C GLY A 315 -1.69 -14.29 7.64
N ILE A 316 -1.52 -13.32 6.72
CA ILE A 316 -1.95 -13.46 5.32
C ILE A 316 -0.96 -14.31 4.53
N LYS A 317 -1.48 -14.98 3.49
CA LYS A 317 -0.69 -15.83 2.59
C LYS A 317 -0.59 -15.17 1.21
N PRO A 318 0.58 -15.23 0.56
CA PRO A 318 0.72 -14.74 -0.80
C PRO A 318 -0.12 -15.57 -1.79
N PRO A 319 -0.60 -14.96 -2.89
CA PRO A 319 -1.17 -15.71 -4.02
C PRO A 319 -0.17 -16.73 -4.56
N ALA A 320 -0.67 -17.84 -5.15
CA ALA A 320 0.17 -18.96 -5.58
C ALA A 320 1.32 -18.55 -6.52
N ASP A 321 1.10 -17.57 -7.39
CA ASP A 321 2.10 -17.04 -8.33
C ASP A 321 3.12 -16.07 -7.70
N MET A 322 2.91 -15.70 -6.40
CA MET A 322 3.77 -14.80 -5.64
C MET A 322 4.45 -15.48 -4.43
N VAL A 323 4.24 -16.79 -4.25
CA VAL A 323 4.89 -17.53 -3.16
C VAL A 323 6.40 -17.50 -3.33
N GLY A 324 7.13 -16.97 -2.33
CA GLY A 324 8.59 -16.82 -2.35
C GLY A 324 9.11 -15.72 -3.27
N ASP A 325 8.22 -14.92 -3.87
CA ASP A 325 8.64 -13.78 -4.68
C ASP A 325 9.16 -12.64 -3.77
N PRO A 326 10.39 -12.14 -4.00
CA PRO A 326 10.98 -11.09 -3.17
C PRO A 326 10.24 -9.74 -3.29
N ALA A 327 9.41 -9.55 -4.30
CA ALA A 327 8.54 -8.39 -4.45
C ALA A 327 7.20 -8.51 -3.69
N TYR A 328 6.97 -9.66 -3.02
CA TYR A 328 5.84 -9.90 -2.14
C TYR A 328 6.33 -10.15 -0.70
N PRO A 329 6.82 -9.12 0.01
CA PRO A 329 7.36 -9.27 1.36
C PRO A 329 6.25 -9.65 2.35
N THR A 330 6.45 -10.72 3.12
CA THR A 330 5.52 -11.22 4.15
C THR A 330 6.13 -11.28 5.54
N THR A 331 7.45 -11.15 5.63
CA THR A 331 8.20 -11.22 6.89
C THR A 331 9.08 -9.98 7.06
N GLU A 332 9.46 -9.69 8.30
CA GLU A 332 10.40 -8.60 8.60
C GLU A 332 11.73 -8.75 7.83
N GLN A 333 12.19 -9.99 7.61
CA GLN A 333 13.42 -10.26 6.88
C GLN A 333 13.31 -9.85 5.40
N ASP A 334 12.14 -10.04 4.77
CA ASP A 334 11.91 -9.66 3.37
C ASP A 334 12.07 -8.15 3.19
N PHE A 335 11.58 -7.36 4.16
CA PHE A 335 11.67 -5.90 4.10
C PHE A 335 13.11 -5.36 4.22
N LYS A 336 14.08 -6.13 4.74
CA LYS A 336 15.48 -5.68 4.86
C LYS A 336 16.19 -5.46 3.52
N ARG A 337 15.70 -6.11 2.45
CA ARG A 337 16.23 -5.95 1.09
C ARG A 337 15.60 -4.79 0.32
N LEU A 338 14.59 -4.15 0.91
CA LEU A 338 13.83 -3.09 0.28
C LEU A 338 14.30 -1.71 0.75
N LEU A 339 14.45 -0.81 -0.20
CA LEU A 339 14.88 0.56 0.05
C LEU A 339 13.68 1.38 0.52
N ARG A 340 13.73 1.88 1.74
CA ARG A 340 12.68 2.70 2.34
C ARG A 340 13.20 4.10 2.61
N VAL A 341 12.49 5.10 2.11
CA VAL A 341 12.71 6.50 2.46
C VAL A 341 11.52 6.93 3.32
N PRO A 342 11.73 7.55 4.50
CA PRO A 342 10.61 8.03 5.31
C PRO A 342 9.67 8.92 4.49
N ASN A 343 8.37 8.64 4.53
CA ASN A 343 7.37 9.35 3.72
C ASN A 343 7.38 10.87 3.98
N LYS A 344 7.70 11.29 5.22
CA LYS A 344 7.87 12.69 5.55
C LYS A 344 8.99 13.35 4.72
N ILE A 345 10.14 12.68 4.58
CA ILE A 345 11.25 13.14 3.75
C ILE A 345 10.83 13.19 2.26
N GLN A 346 10.10 12.18 1.79
CA GLN A 346 9.59 12.18 0.41
C GLN A 346 8.69 13.39 0.17
N VAL A 347 7.68 13.61 1.02
CA VAL A 347 6.74 14.73 0.93
C VAL A 347 7.44 16.10 0.94
N GLU A 348 8.43 16.28 1.80
CA GLU A 348 9.17 17.54 1.94
C GLU A 348 10.03 17.85 0.70
N ASN A 349 10.45 16.83 -0.05
CA ASN A 349 11.40 16.96 -1.18
C ASN A 349 10.77 16.58 -2.54
N GLU A 350 9.55 16.07 -2.59
CA GLU A 350 8.86 15.54 -3.78
C GLU A 350 8.93 16.52 -4.96
N LYS A 351 8.55 17.77 -4.73
CA LYS A 351 8.53 18.81 -5.79
C LYS A 351 9.91 19.05 -6.38
N GLU A 352 10.93 19.10 -5.54
CA GLU A 352 12.32 19.30 -5.97
C GLU A 352 12.81 18.10 -6.78
N TRP A 353 12.58 16.88 -6.26
CA TRP A 353 13.06 15.67 -6.91
C TRP A 353 12.42 15.45 -8.28
N PHE A 354 11.10 15.62 -8.37
CA PHE A 354 10.38 15.49 -9.65
C PHE A 354 10.81 16.57 -10.65
N GLY A 355 10.94 17.81 -10.17
CA GLY A 355 11.43 18.91 -11.01
C GLY A 355 12.84 18.64 -11.55
N ARG A 356 13.76 18.16 -10.69
CA ARG A 356 15.13 17.85 -11.10
C ARG A 356 15.19 16.65 -12.04
N PHE A 357 14.42 15.60 -11.78
CA PHE A 357 14.33 14.44 -12.69
C PHE A 357 13.88 14.90 -14.11
N LYS A 358 12.79 15.67 -14.19
CA LYS A 358 12.30 16.21 -15.46
C LYS A 358 13.35 17.08 -16.16
N GLN A 359 14.01 17.96 -15.41
CA GLN A 359 15.09 18.80 -15.96
C GLN A 359 16.22 17.96 -16.56
N ILE A 360 16.65 16.90 -15.87
CA ILE A 360 17.69 16.00 -16.37
C ILE A 360 17.22 15.28 -17.64
N MET A 361 16.01 14.74 -17.65
CA MET A 361 15.49 13.93 -18.77
C MET A 361 15.15 14.77 -20.01
N GLN A 362 14.73 16.02 -19.85
CA GLN A 362 14.31 16.90 -20.95
C GLN A 362 15.42 17.84 -21.46
N GLY A 363 16.37 18.22 -20.58
CA GLY A 363 17.45 19.15 -20.91
C GLY A 363 18.63 18.48 -21.52
#